data_7546e48e1d5285d8da28576d3e599a67
#
_entry.id   7546e48e1d5285d8da28576d3e599a67
#
_cell.length_a   1.000
_cell.length_b   1.000
_cell.length_c   1.000
_cell.angle_alpha   90.00
_cell.angle_beta   90.00
_cell.angle_gamma   90.00
#
_symmetry.space_group_name_H-M   'P 1'
#
loop_
_entity.id
_entity.type
_entity.pdbx_description
1 polymer ?
#
loop_
_entity_poly.entity_id
_entity_poly.type
_entity_poly.pdbx_seq_one_letter_code
_entity_poly.pdbx_strand_id
1 'polypeptide(L)'
;ELPPLFRDIEKRTFQFFWDTTNEQNGLTPDRYPSRPFASIASIGYALTAYPIGIENGWVSRTQAVDRTLLTLRFLRDIPQGPQRTGKGGYKGFYYHFLDMQQGHRYDSWVELSSVDTALLMMGVLFAQAYYDGDDAREKEIRRLADQLYRKVEWTWLQQREPLISMGWFPESGFIVHDWMGYNEAMLLYILALGSPTHPVSPDAWTVWTRTYDHDWGVYYGQEYLSFGPLFGHQYSHVWIDYRDIQDQYMRERGIDYFLNSRRAVLAHREYAIANPMKWKDYGENVWGLTAGDGAQNTRQLYRGEEREFRHYSSRGAGLRENFDDGTIAPTAAIASIVFAPEVVIPATEEMHRRYGDYLYSSYGFLDSFNPSFDYDIPLKTGRLVPGKGWVASDYIGIDQGPILAMIANYRNEFVWTVMKKNPYVRKGLEQAGFRGGWLTPEDEAVESPQSNQEAAAARALGMAESRAAAAEAQAKQEQPASNRAQPPP
;
A
#
# COMPACT_ATOMS: atom_id res chain seq x y z
N GLU A 1 4.03 23.29 2.16
CA GLU A 1 3.58 23.25 0.76
C GLU A 1 4.46 22.26 -0.01
N LEU A 2 3.84 21.36 -0.79
CA LEU A 2 4.59 20.36 -1.56
C LEU A 2 5.35 21.01 -2.74
N PRO A 3 6.58 20.57 -3.03
CA PRO A 3 7.28 20.98 -4.25
C PRO A 3 6.48 20.69 -5.52
N PRO A 4 6.66 21.49 -6.60
CA PRO A 4 5.94 21.28 -7.87
C PRO A 4 6.06 19.89 -8.48
N LEU A 5 7.16 19.18 -8.24
CA LEU A 5 7.35 17.79 -8.67
C LEU A 5 6.20 16.88 -8.23
N PHE A 6 5.68 17.06 -7.01
CA PHE A 6 4.60 16.22 -6.48
C PHE A 6 3.30 16.36 -7.27
N ARG A 7 3.00 17.56 -7.78
CA ARG A 7 1.83 17.74 -8.65
C ARG A 7 1.98 16.98 -9.97
N ASP A 8 3.19 16.94 -10.51
CA ASP A 8 3.50 16.17 -11.73
C ASP A 8 3.42 14.65 -11.46
N ILE A 9 3.95 14.19 -10.33
CA ILE A 9 3.83 12.79 -9.90
C ILE A 9 2.36 12.38 -9.79
N GLU A 10 1.54 13.15 -9.09
CA GLU A 10 0.13 12.86 -8.91
C GLU A 10 -0.60 12.73 -10.23
N LYS A 11 -0.42 13.71 -11.12
CA LYS A 11 -1.11 13.73 -12.40
C LYS A 11 -0.70 12.56 -13.29
N ARG A 12 0.61 12.28 -13.40
CA ARG A 12 1.12 11.17 -14.19
C ARG A 12 0.69 9.82 -13.62
N THR A 13 0.72 9.66 -12.32
CA THR A 13 0.29 8.43 -11.65
C THR A 13 -1.22 8.20 -11.81
N PHE A 14 -2.03 9.27 -11.73
CA PHE A 14 -3.45 9.21 -12.07
C PHE A 14 -3.66 8.73 -13.50
N GLN A 15 -2.90 9.27 -14.46
CA GLN A 15 -3.03 8.91 -15.88
C GLN A 15 -2.71 7.42 -16.13
N PHE A 16 -1.86 6.79 -15.33
CA PHE A 16 -1.67 5.34 -15.40
C PHE A 16 -3.01 4.60 -15.30
N PHE A 17 -3.79 4.91 -14.27
CA PHE A 17 -5.08 4.26 -14.05
C PHE A 17 -6.12 4.66 -15.10
N TRP A 18 -6.13 5.91 -15.50
CA TRP A 18 -7.10 6.40 -16.47
C TRP A 18 -6.84 5.88 -17.89
N ASP A 19 -5.60 5.91 -18.34
CA ASP A 19 -5.24 5.57 -19.71
C ASP A 19 -5.15 4.06 -19.96
N THR A 20 -4.69 3.28 -18.95
CA THR A 20 -4.42 1.85 -19.15
C THR A 20 -5.61 0.95 -18.86
N THR A 21 -6.59 1.42 -18.12
CA THR A 21 -7.82 0.69 -17.86
C THR A 21 -8.58 0.45 -19.15
N ASN A 22 -9.09 -0.78 -19.34
CA ASN A 22 -9.86 -1.16 -20.51
C ASN A 22 -11.17 -0.36 -20.58
N GLU A 23 -11.33 0.42 -21.64
CA GLU A 23 -12.50 1.28 -21.82
C GLU A 23 -13.79 0.53 -22.12
N GLN A 24 -13.72 -0.78 -22.44
CA GLN A 24 -14.89 -1.59 -22.75
C GLN A 24 -15.46 -2.30 -21.51
N ASN A 25 -14.64 -2.58 -20.49
CA ASN A 25 -15.07 -3.33 -19.31
C ASN A 25 -14.61 -2.77 -17.97
N GLY A 26 -13.71 -1.78 -17.98
CA GLY A 26 -13.21 -1.14 -16.76
C GLY A 26 -12.18 -1.94 -15.98
N LEU A 27 -11.61 -3.01 -16.55
CA LEU A 27 -10.53 -3.77 -15.93
C LEU A 27 -9.20 -3.01 -16.04
N THR A 28 -8.48 -2.94 -14.94
CA THR A 28 -7.17 -2.29 -14.85
C THR A 28 -6.07 -3.33 -14.91
N PRO A 29 -5.04 -3.16 -15.77
CA PRO A 29 -3.95 -4.12 -15.87
C PRO A 29 -3.10 -4.14 -14.59
N ASP A 30 -2.47 -5.29 -14.34
CA ASP A 30 -1.46 -5.43 -13.29
C ASP A 30 -0.29 -4.48 -13.50
N ARG A 31 0.14 -4.36 -14.77
CA ARG A 31 1.32 -3.57 -15.16
C ARG A 31 1.20 -2.98 -16.56
N TYR A 32 2.05 -2.02 -16.84
CA TYR A 32 2.17 -1.37 -18.15
C TYR A 32 3.64 -0.92 -18.36
N PRO A 33 4.22 -1.00 -19.57
CA PRO A 33 3.62 -1.35 -20.86
C PRO A 33 3.31 -2.84 -21.06
N SER A 34 3.89 -3.75 -20.28
CA SER A 34 3.46 -5.14 -20.30
C SER A 34 2.02 -5.25 -19.78
N ARG A 35 1.17 -5.98 -20.47
CA ARG A 35 -0.26 -6.13 -20.12
C ARG A 35 -0.69 -7.59 -20.17
N PRO A 36 -0.11 -8.46 -19.34
CA PRO A 36 -0.46 -9.87 -19.42
C PRO A 36 -1.88 -10.14 -18.89
N PHE A 37 -2.30 -9.46 -17.83
CA PHE A 37 -3.59 -9.66 -17.15
C PHE A 37 -3.99 -8.43 -16.33
N ALA A 38 -5.27 -8.41 -15.92
CA ALA A 38 -5.75 -7.46 -14.93
C ALA A 38 -5.40 -7.94 -13.52
N SER A 39 -5.20 -6.98 -12.62
CA SER A 39 -5.07 -7.23 -11.17
C SER A 39 -6.28 -6.65 -10.45
N ILE A 40 -6.92 -7.45 -9.60
CA ILE A 40 -8.07 -6.95 -8.83
C ILE A 40 -7.66 -5.88 -7.80
N ALA A 41 -6.45 -5.95 -7.26
CA ALA A 41 -5.89 -4.89 -6.44
C ALA A 41 -5.72 -3.58 -7.23
N SER A 42 -5.20 -3.65 -8.46
CA SER A 42 -5.10 -2.48 -9.35
C SER A 42 -6.47 -1.87 -9.64
N ILE A 43 -7.51 -2.69 -9.80
CA ILE A 43 -8.88 -2.20 -9.97
C ILE A 43 -9.34 -1.43 -8.72
N GLY A 44 -9.06 -1.94 -7.53
CA GLY A 44 -9.37 -1.23 -6.28
C GLY A 44 -8.68 0.14 -6.19
N TYR A 45 -7.44 0.23 -6.60
CA TYR A 45 -6.72 1.51 -6.67
C TYR A 45 -7.23 2.41 -7.80
N ALA A 46 -7.63 1.86 -8.94
CA ALA A 46 -8.23 2.64 -10.02
C ALA A 46 -9.54 3.29 -9.58
N LEU A 47 -10.41 2.54 -8.91
CA LEU A 47 -11.67 3.06 -8.34
C LEU A 47 -11.42 4.18 -7.32
N THR A 48 -10.31 4.13 -6.61
CA THR A 48 -9.87 5.18 -5.69
C THR A 48 -9.27 6.38 -6.44
N ALA A 49 -8.56 6.14 -7.52
CA ALA A 49 -7.90 7.15 -8.33
C ALA A 49 -8.89 8.09 -9.06
N TYR A 50 -10.02 7.57 -9.54
CA TYR A 50 -10.95 8.36 -10.34
C TYR A 50 -11.51 9.57 -9.59
N PRO A 51 -11.99 9.45 -8.34
CA PRO A 51 -12.36 10.62 -7.56
C PRO A 51 -11.21 11.61 -7.32
N ILE A 52 -9.99 11.14 -7.12
CA ILE A 52 -8.82 12.03 -7.02
C ILE A 52 -8.66 12.85 -8.29
N GLY A 53 -8.90 12.23 -9.46
CA GLY A 53 -8.90 12.92 -10.74
C GLY A 53 -9.99 13.99 -10.87
N ILE A 54 -11.19 13.72 -10.35
CA ILE A 54 -12.30 14.68 -10.31
C ILE A 54 -11.90 15.91 -9.47
N GLU A 55 -11.41 15.68 -8.26
CA GLU A 55 -11.03 16.75 -7.33
C GLU A 55 -9.91 17.64 -7.86
N ASN A 56 -9.06 17.11 -8.72
CA ASN A 56 -7.97 17.85 -9.34
C ASN A 56 -8.31 18.41 -10.72
N GLY A 57 -9.51 18.17 -11.24
CA GLY A 57 -9.94 18.66 -12.56
C GLY A 57 -9.30 17.93 -13.74
N TRP A 58 -8.72 16.74 -13.54
CA TRP A 58 -8.11 15.95 -14.61
C TRP A 58 -9.13 15.15 -15.43
N VAL A 59 -10.25 14.83 -14.81
CA VAL A 59 -11.42 14.23 -15.44
C VAL A 59 -12.67 14.87 -14.86
N SER A 60 -13.77 14.85 -15.63
CA SER A 60 -15.06 15.30 -15.13
C SER A 60 -15.70 14.23 -14.23
N ARG A 61 -16.62 14.66 -13.37
CA ARG A 61 -17.42 13.74 -12.55
C ARG A 61 -18.21 12.76 -13.44
N THR A 62 -18.79 13.24 -14.54
CA THR A 62 -19.51 12.40 -15.50
C THR A 62 -18.61 11.31 -16.09
N GLN A 63 -17.39 11.65 -16.52
CA GLN A 63 -16.44 10.66 -17.05
C GLN A 63 -16.08 9.60 -16.01
N ALA A 64 -15.83 10.01 -14.78
CA ALA A 64 -15.48 9.10 -13.69
C ALA A 64 -16.67 8.23 -13.27
N VAL A 65 -17.88 8.76 -13.25
CA VAL A 65 -19.12 8.00 -13.02
C VAL A 65 -19.31 6.93 -14.10
N ASP A 66 -19.11 7.30 -15.38
CA ASP A 66 -19.20 6.36 -16.49
C ASP A 66 -18.20 5.20 -16.33
N ARG A 67 -16.94 5.51 -16.02
CA ARG A 67 -15.89 4.52 -15.84
C ARG A 67 -16.18 3.64 -14.61
N THR A 68 -16.59 4.21 -13.50
CA THR A 68 -16.91 3.49 -12.27
C THR A 68 -18.09 2.54 -12.47
N LEU A 69 -19.17 2.98 -13.11
CA LEU A 69 -20.30 2.12 -13.47
C LEU A 69 -19.89 0.97 -14.37
N LEU A 70 -19.08 1.25 -15.38
CA LEU A 70 -18.56 0.22 -16.28
C LEU A 70 -17.84 -0.87 -15.51
N THR A 71 -16.92 -0.50 -14.63
CA THR A 71 -16.15 -1.43 -13.80
C THR A 71 -17.05 -2.23 -12.85
N LEU A 72 -17.93 -1.56 -12.11
CA LEU A 72 -18.79 -2.23 -11.12
C LEU A 72 -19.81 -3.17 -11.76
N ARG A 73 -20.39 -2.77 -12.89
CA ARG A 73 -21.30 -3.64 -13.65
C ARG A 73 -20.59 -4.88 -14.18
N PHE A 74 -19.38 -4.72 -14.69
CA PHE A 74 -18.59 -5.83 -15.18
C PHE A 74 -18.21 -6.80 -14.07
N LEU A 75 -17.77 -6.31 -12.91
CA LEU A 75 -17.49 -7.14 -11.73
C LEU A 75 -18.72 -7.92 -11.25
N ARG A 76 -19.90 -7.29 -11.25
CA ARG A 76 -21.18 -7.95 -10.93
C ARG A 76 -21.46 -9.11 -11.90
N ASP A 77 -21.20 -8.91 -13.18
CA ASP A 77 -21.57 -9.83 -14.25
C ASP A 77 -20.52 -10.92 -14.50
N ILE A 78 -19.31 -10.80 -13.96
CA ILE A 78 -18.29 -11.85 -14.04
C ILE A 78 -18.84 -13.16 -13.46
N PRO A 79 -18.79 -14.27 -14.24
CA PRO A 79 -19.26 -15.56 -13.73
C PRO A 79 -18.48 -16.02 -12.50
N GLN A 80 -19.19 -16.47 -11.49
CA GLN A 80 -18.63 -17.06 -10.28
C GLN A 80 -19.03 -18.54 -10.17
N GLY A 81 -18.14 -19.37 -9.66
CA GLY A 81 -18.35 -20.77 -9.44
C GLY A 81 -17.07 -21.54 -9.13
N PRO A 82 -17.20 -22.83 -8.76
CA PRO A 82 -16.06 -23.67 -8.36
C PRO A 82 -15.26 -24.24 -9.53
N GLN A 83 -15.66 -23.99 -10.76
CA GLN A 83 -15.00 -24.51 -11.95
C GLN A 83 -13.60 -23.93 -12.12
N ARG A 84 -12.69 -24.72 -12.69
CA ARG A 84 -11.28 -24.35 -12.88
C ARG A 84 -11.06 -23.24 -13.91
N THR A 85 -11.96 -23.15 -14.89
CA THR A 85 -11.89 -22.20 -16.00
C THR A 85 -13.25 -21.53 -16.24
N GLY A 86 -13.24 -20.40 -16.95
CA GLY A 86 -14.45 -19.68 -17.33
C GLY A 86 -15.12 -18.91 -16.18
N LYS A 87 -14.44 -18.76 -15.05
CA LYS A 87 -14.92 -18.04 -13.87
C LYS A 87 -13.90 -16.98 -13.45
N GLY A 88 -14.39 -15.84 -13.00
CA GLY A 88 -13.51 -14.78 -12.45
C GLY A 88 -13.49 -14.73 -10.93
N GLY A 89 -14.34 -15.52 -10.29
CA GLY A 89 -14.41 -15.56 -8.83
C GLY A 89 -15.24 -16.73 -8.32
N TYR A 90 -15.36 -16.80 -7.00
CA TYR A 90 -16.19 -17.76 -6.28
C TYR A 90 -16.53 -17.24 -4.88
N LYS A 91 -17.75 -17.49 -4.42
CA LYS A 91 -18.19 -17.07 -3.08
C LYS A 91 -18.07 -15.56 -2.81
N GLY A 92 -18.17 -14.76 -3.84
CA GLY A 92 -18.01 -13.30 -3.77
C GLY A 92 -16.56 -12.81 -3.84
N PHE A 93 -15.59 -13.70 -3.70
CA PHE A 93 -14.17 -13.40 -3.93
C PHE A 93 -13.83 -13.42 -5.41
N TYR A 94 -12.74 -12.76 -5.77
CA TYR A 94 -12.20 -12.75 -7.14
C TYR A 94 -10.82 -13.40 -7.18
N TYR A 95 -10.47 -13.95 -8.36
CA TYR A 95 -9.10 -14.40 -8.59
C TYR A 95 -8.15 -13.21 -8.65
N HIS A 96 -6.95 -13.38 -8.13
CA HIS A 96 -5.92 -12.37 -8.04
C HIS A 96 -5.68 -11.67 -9.37
N PHE A 97 -5.59 -12.45 -10.46
CA PHE A 97 -5.41 -11.97 -11.83
C PHE A 97 -6.49 -12.49 -12.75
N LEU A 98 -7.00 -11.60 -13.60
CA LEU A 98 -8.08 -11.86 -14.55
C LEU A 98 -7.60 -11.56 -15.97
N ASP A 99 -8.10 -12.29 -16.99
CA ASP A 99 -7.84 -11.84 -18.34
C ASP A 99 -8.52 -10.49 -18.62
N MET A 100 -7.87 -9.68 -19.44
CA MET A 100 -8.28 -8.28 -19.66
C MET A 100 -9.57 -8.12 -20.46
N GLN A 101 -10.07 -9.15 -21.12
CA GLN A 101 -11.25 -9.08 -21.99
C GLN A 101 -12.51 -9.65 -21.32
N GLN A 102 -12.41 -10.87 -20.77
CA GLN A 102 -13.57 -11.58 -20.21
C GLN A 102 -13.62 -11.54 -18.68
N GLY A 103 -12.51 -11.19 -18.03
CA GLY A 103 -12.43 -11.15 -16.58
C GLY A 103 -12.47 -12.54 -15.93
N HIS A 104 -12.07 -13.58 -16.65
CA HIS A 104 -11.94 -14.92 -16.09
C HIS A 104 -10.58 -15.08 -15.40
N ARG A 105 -10.48 -16.06 -14.49
CA ARG A 105 -9.20 -16.50 -13.92
C ARG A 105 -8.18 -16.63 -15.03
N TYR A 106 -7.03 -15.95 -14.87
CA TYR A 106 -6.06 -15.85 -15.95
C TYR A 106 -5.42 -17.19 -16.29
N ASP A 107 -5.00 -17.98 -15.28
CA ASP A 107 -4.36 -19.27 -15.47
C ASP A 107 -4.47 -20.13 -14.20
N SER A 108 -4.10 -21.41 -14.30
CA SER A 108 -4.19 -22.36 -13.20
C SER A 108 -3.33 -22.05 -11.98
N TRP A 109 -2.27 -21.26 -12.13
CA TRP A 109 -1.43 -20.80 -11.03
C TRP A 109 -2.02 -19.63 -10.22
N VAL A 110 -3.12 -19.05 -10.67
CA VAL A 110 -3.77 -17.91 -10.01
C VAL A 110 -4.74 -18.39 -8.94
N GLU A 111 -4.53 -17.90 -7.71
CA GLU A 111 -5.40 -18.18 -6.58
C GLU A 111 -6.62 -17.25 -6.53
N LEU A 112 -7.70 -17.76 -5.93
CA LEU A 112 -8.77 -16.91 -5.40
C LEU A 112 -8.21 -16.22 -4.15
N SER A 113 -8.00 -14.91 -4.21
CA SER A 113 -7.24 -14.19 -3.20
C SER A 113 -8.14 -13.49 -2.19
N SER A 114 -7.88 -13.70 -0.90
CA SER A 114 -8.57 -12.99 0.17
C SER A 114 -8.11 -11.53 0.29
N VAL A 115 -6.81 -11.29 0.34
CA VAL A 115 -6.28 -9.91 0.55
C VAL A 115 -6.49 -9.03 -0.68
N ASP A 116 -6.31 -9.55 -1.88
CA ASP A 116 -6.54 -8.76 -3.10
C ASP A 116 -8.03 -8.46 -3.32
N THR A 117 -8.92 -9.39 -2.95
CA THR A 117 -10.35 -9.10 -2.89
C THR A 117 -10.66 -7.98 -1.87
N ALA A 118 -9.97 -7.97 -0.73
CA ALA A 118 -10.13 -6.91 0.27
C ALA A 118 -9.65 -5.55 -0.28
N LEU A 119 -8.52 -5.50 -0.98
CA LEU A 119 -8.06 -4.27 -1.65
C LEU A 119 -9.06 -3.79 -2.71
N LEU A 120 -9.61 -4.71 -3.51
CA LEU A 120 -10.69 -4.40 -4.45
C LEU A 120 -11.88 -3.78 -3.74
N MET A 121 -12.34 -4.40 -2.64
CA MET A 121 -13.50 -3.94 -1.89
C MET A 121 -13.27 -2.59 -1.20
N MET A 122 -12.05 -2.27 -0.81
CA MET A 122 -11.73 -0.91 -0.34
C MET A 122 -11.99 0.13 -1.42
N GLY A 123 -11.58 -0.11 -2.65
CA GLY A 123 -11.89 0.76 -3.78
C GLY A 123 -13.39 0.83 -4.09
N VAL A 124 -14.08 -0.30 -4.01
CA VAL A 124 -15.54 -0.39 -4.19
C VAL A 124 -16.28 0.43 -3.12
N LEU A 125 -15.91 0.28 -1.87
CA LEU A 125 -16.53 1.03 -0.75
C LEU A 125 -16.13 2.52 -0.78
N PHE A 126 -14.96 2.85 -1.27
CA PHE A 126 -14.56 4.23 -1.51
C PHE A 126 -15.46 4.90 -2.55
N ALA A 127 -15.73 4.22 -3.66
CA ALA A 127 -16.67 4.68 -4.68
C ALA A 127 -18.09 4.87 -4.09
N GLN A 128 -18.56 3.93 -3.28
CA GLN A 128 -19.85 4.04 -2.60
C GLN A 128 -19.95 5.31 -1.73
N ALA A 129 -18.90 5.61 -0.99
CA ALA A 129 -18.89 6.77 -0.09
C ALA A 129 -18.72 8.11 -0.84
N TYR A 130 -17.98 8.11 -1.93
CA TYR A 130 -17.70 9.33 -2.69
C TYR A 130 -18.87 9.76 -3.58
N TYR A 131 -19.45 8.85 -4.35
CA TYR A 131 -20.54 9.17 -5.28
C TYR A 131 -21.88 9.23 -4.52
N ASP A 132 -22.12 10.33 -3.87
CA ASP A 132 -23.26 10.56 -2.96
C ASP A 132 -24.38 11.39 -3.57
N GLY A 133 -24.35 11.62 -4.89
CA GLY A 133 -25.38 12.38 -5.61
C GLY A 133 -26.73 11.70 -5.68
N ASP A 134 -27.78 12.49 -5.92
CA ASP A 134 -29.17 12.03 -5.96
C ASP A 134 -29.60 11.49 -7.34
N ASP A 135 -28.75 11.61 -8.35
CA ASP A 135 -29.05 11.10 -9.69
C ASP A 135 -29.03 9.56 -9.76
N ALA A 136 -29.71 9.02 -10.76
CA ALA A 136 -29.90 7.59 -10.92
C ALA A 136 -28.58 6.82 -11.06
N ARG A 137 -27.56 7.42 -11.66
CA ARG A 137 -26.27 6.77 -11.94
C ARG A 137 -25.42 6.64 -10.68
N GLU A 138 -25.35 7.68 -9.87
CA GLU A 138 -24.61 7.62 -8.61
C GLU A 138 -25.33 6.73 -7.59
N LYS A 139 -26.67 6.70 -7.57
CA LYS A 139 -27.45 5.73 -6.80
C LYS A 139 -27.15 4.28 -7.24
N GLU A 140 -26.97 4.04 -8.53
CA GLU A 140 -26.60 2.72 -9.05
C GLU A 140 -25.18 2.33 -8.59
N ILE A 141 -24.23 3.25 -8.59
CA ILE A 141 -22.87 3.01 -8.05
C ILE A 141 -22.98 2.51 -6.61
N ARG A 142 -23.72 3.23 -5.76
CA ARG A 142 -23.86 2.87 -4.34
C ARG A 142 -24.51 1.50 -4.18
N ARG A 143 -25.52 1.19 -4.95
CA ARG A 143 -26.21 -0.10 -4.91
C ARG A 143 -25.31 -1.25 -5.37
N LEU A 144 -24.59 -1.09 -6.48
CA LEU A 144 -23.66 -2.10 -7.00
C LEU A 144 -22.50 -2.34 -6.02
N ALA A 145 -21.94 -1.29 -5.47
CA ALA A 145 -20.87 -1.37 -4.47
C ALA A 145 -21.32 -2.15 -3.24
N ASP A 146 -22.53 -1.85 -2.74
CA ASP A 146 -23.12 -2.53 -1.61
C ASP A 146 -23.34 -4.03 -1.90
N GLN A 147 -23.87 -4.36 -3.07
CA GLN A 147 -24.09 -5.75 -3.50
C GLN A 147 -22.77 -6.53 -3.60
N LEU A 148 -21.74 -5.95 -4.20
CA LEU A 148 -20.43 -6.60 -4.35
C LEU A 148 -19.80 -6.90 -2.99
N TYR A 149 -19.82 -5.93 -2.07
CA TYR A 149 -19.28 -6.13 -0.74
C TYR A 149 -20.06 -7.13 0.10
N ARG A 150 -21.40 -7.06 0.10
CA ARG A 150 -22.27 -7.98 0.84
C ARG A 150 -22.14 -9.42 0.38
N LYS A 151 -21.77 -9.62 -0.89
CA LYS A 151 -21.66 -10.96 -1.51
C LYS A 151 -20.41 -11.71 -1.06
N VAL A 152 -19.39 -11.04 -0.55
CA VAL A 152 -18.14 -11.69 -0.12
C VAL A 152 -18.39 -12.54 1.12
N GLU A 153 -18.19 -13.83 0.98
CA GLU A 153 -18.40 -14.81 2.06
C GLU A 153 -17.10 -15.01 2.86
N TRP A 154 -16.74 -14.02 3.67
CA TRP A 154 -15.52 -14.04 4.47
C TRP A 154 -15.39 -15.28 5.33
N THR A 155 -16.48 -15.74 5.92
CA THR A 155 -16.53 -16.93 6.79
C THR A 155 -16.21 -18.23 6.06
N TRP A 156 -16.44 -18.29 4.75
CA TRP A 156 -16.11 -19.47 3.94
C TRP A 156 -14.59 -19.72 3.89
N LEU A 157 -13.77 -18.70 3.97
CA LEU A 157 -12.30 -18.83 4.02
C LEU A 157 -11.74 -19.15 5.41
N GLN A 158 -12.59 -19.26 6.44
CA GLN A 158 -12.17 -19.59 7.81
C GLN A 158 -12.12 -21.11 8.01
N GLN A 159 -11.15 -21.78 7.43
CA GLN A 159 -10.97 -23.22 7.58
C GLN A 159 -10.30 -23.60 8.90
N ARG A 160 -9.56 -22.70 9.47
CA ARG A 160 -8.94 -22.78 10.80
C ARG A 160 -9.41 -21.58 11.62
N GLU A 161 -10.69 -21.63 11.98
CA GLU A 161 -11.32 -20.52 12.72
C GLU A 161 -10.49 -20.07 13.95
N PRO A 162 -10.45 -18.77 14.21
CA PRO A 162 -11.15 -17.66 13.55
C PRO A 162 -10.35 -16.97 12.43
N LEU A 163 -9.21 -17.54 12.02
CA LEU A 163 -8.35 -16.93 11.00
C LEU A 163 -8.89 -17.14 9.58
N ILE A 164 -8.51 -16.24 8.69
CA ILE A 164 -8.87 -16.27 7.27
C ILE A 164 -7.69 -16.77 6.45
N SER A 165 -7.91 -17.80 5.63
CA SER A 165 -6.92 -18.32 4.69
C SER A 165 -6.50 -17.27 3.67
N MET A 166 -5.25 -17.36 3.19
CA MET A 166 -4.74 -16.52 2.11
C MET A 166 -5.50 -16.69 0.80
N GLY A 167 -6.17 -17.81 0.60
CA GLY A 167 -6.98 -18.02 -0.58
C GLY A 167 -7.40 -19.47 -0.82
N TRP A 168 -7.78 -19.72 -2.08
CA TRP A 168 -8.33 -20.99 -2.49
C TRP A 168 -8.00 -21.26 -3.96
N PHE A 169 -7.80 -22.55 -4.28
CA PHE A 169 -7.66 -23.04 -5.64
C PHE A 169 -8.75 -24.06 -5.94
N PRO A 170 -9.40 -24.01 -7.10
CA PRO A 170 -10.37 -25.05 -7.47
C PRO A 170 -9.74 -26.44 -7.60
N GLU A 171 -8.43 -26.52 -7.88
CA GLU A 171 -7.69 -27.78 -8.03
C GLU A 171 -7.33 -28.43 -6.68
N SER A 172 -6.92 -27.63 -5.70
CA SER A 172 -6.31 -28.11 -4.45
C SER A 172 -7.01 -27.66 -3.17
N GLY A 173 -8.01 -26.75 -3.28
CA GLY A 173 -8.74 -26.25 -2.12
C GLY A 173 -8.05 -25.07 -1.41
N PHE A 174 -8.33 -24.94 -0.14
CA PHE A 174 -7.86 -23.78 0.65
C PHE A 174 -6.36 -23.77 0.83
N ILE A 175 -5.76 -22.58 0.67
CA ILE A 175 -4.35 -22.36 1.00
C ILE A 175 -4.16 -22.60 2.49
N VAL A 176 -3.12 -23.38 2.84
CA VAL A 176 -2.85 -23.80 4.23
C VAL A 176 -2.30 -22.69 5.13
N HIS A 177 -1.94 -21.56 4.56
CA HIS A 177 -1.48 -20.38 5.30
C HIS A 177 -2.63 -19.43 5.55
N ASP A 178 -2.77 -19.01 6.81
CA ASP A 178 -3.73 -18.01 7.23
C ASP A 178 -3.05 -16.66 7.44
N TRP A 179 -3.81 -15.59 7.28
CA TRP A 179 -3.37 -14.27 7.68
C TRP A 179 -3.34 -14.19 9.20
N MET A 180 -2.13 -14.05 9.78
CA MET A 180 -1.89 -13.88 11.21
C MET A 180 -0.66 -13.04 11.44
N GLY A 181 -0.70 -12.10 12.40
CA GLY A 181 0.36 -11.16 12.66
C GLY A 181 0.34 -9.95 11.73
N TYR A 182 1.00 -8.89 12.14
CA TYR A 182 0.94 -7.58 11.51
C TYR A 182 1.48 -7.57 10.09
N ASN A 183 0.63 -7.18 9.17
CA ASN A 183 0.95 -6.87 7.77
C ASN A 183 -0.24 -6.15 7.09
N GLU A 184 -0.27 -6.11 5.76
CA GLU A 184 -1.32 -5.48 4.95
C GLU A 184 -2.71 -6.09 5.14
N ALA A 185 -2.82 -7.32 5.60
CA ALA A 185 -4.10 -7.98 5.80
C ALA A 185 -4.89 -7.42 7.00
N MET A 186 -4.37 -6.44 7.70
CA MET A 186 -5.15 -5.67 8.68
C MET A 186 -6.46 -5.16 8.05
N LEU A 187 -6.41 -4.61 6.83
CA LEU A 187 -7.59 -4.16 6.11
C LEU A 187 -8.58 -5.29 5.79
N LEU A 188 -8.08 -6.49 5.54
CA LEU A 188 -8.91 -7.68 5.28
C LEU A 188 -9.78 -8.01 6.49
N TYR A 189 -9.19 -8.06 7.68
CA TYR A 189 -9.95 -8.33 8.91
C TYR A 189 -10.94 -7.22 9.24
N ILE A 190 -10.59 -5.97 9.00
CA ILE A 190 -11.53 -4.84 9.19
C ILE A 190 -12.75 -5.02 8.28
N LEU A 191 -12.55 -5.34 7.01
CA LEU A 191 -13.66 -5.57 6.08
C LEU A 191 -14.47 -6.83 6.43
N ALA A 192 -13.82 -7.89 6.84
CA ALA A 192 -14.50 -9.12 7.25
C ALA A 192 -15.33 -8.92 8.53
N LEU A 193 -14.83 -8.13 9.49
CA LEU A 193 -15.55 -7.77 10.71
C LEU A 193 -16.73 -6.82 10.45
N GLY A 194 -16.60 -5.95 9.46
CA GLY A 194 -17.64 -4.97 9.11
C GLY A 194 -18.75 -5.51 8.22
N SER A 195 -18.64 -6.75 7.71
CA SER A 195 -19.62 -7.33 6.80
C SER A 195 -21.00 -7.41 7.44
N PRO A 196 -22.07 -6.95 6.76
CA PRO A 196 -23.43 -7.07 7.27
C PRO A 196 -24.04 -8.45 7.01
N THR A 197 -23.42 -9.27 6.17
CA THR A 197 -23.97 -10.56 5.71
C THR A 197 -23.16 -11.77 6.14
N HIS A 198 -21.83 -11.67 6.11
CA HIS A 198 -20.90 -12.76 6.43
C HIS A 198 -19.78 -12.28 7.36
N PRO A 199 -20.13 -11.64 8.52
CA PRO A 199 -19.12 -11.12 9.42
C PRO A 199 -18.36 -12.25 10.10
N VAL A 200 -17.06 -12.08 10.23
CA VAL A 200 -16.26 -12.93 11.12
C VAL A 200 -16.44 -12.46 12.57
N SER A 201 -16.20 -13.38 13.52
CA SER A 201 -16.25 -13.04 14.95
C SER A 201 -15.12 -12.09 15.34
N PRO A 202 -15.34 -11.17 16.30
CA PRO A 202 -14.27 -10.35 16.88
C PRO A 202 -13.06 -11.13 17.38
N ASP A 203 -13.21 -12.41 17.72
CA ASP A 203 -12.11 -13.32 18.05
C ASP A 203 -11.06 -13.40 16.95
N ALA A 204 -11.44 -13.17 15.70
CA ALA A 204 -10.52 -13.14 14.57
C ALA A 204 -9.43 -12.09 14.77
N TRP A 205 -9.78 -10.90 15.26
CA TRP A 205 -8.80 -9.85 15.54
C TRP A 205 -7.90 -10.22 16.71
N THR A 206 -8.44 -10.79 17.77
CA THR A 206 -7.67 -11.23 18.93
C THR A 206 -6.61 -12.26 18.52
N VAL A 207 -6.97 -13.23 17.69
CA VAL A 207 -6.02 -14.24 17.20
C VAL A 207 -5.05 -13.66 16.18
N TRP A 208 -5.49 -12.72 15.34
CA TRP A 208 -4.63 -11.96 14.43
C TRP A 208 -3.47 -11.29 15.17
N THR A 209 -3.73 -10.67 16.30
CA THR A 209 -2.71 -9.97 17.11
C THR A 209 -1.86 -10.88 17.99
N ARG A 210 -2.14 -12.17 18.06
CA ARG A 210 -1.48 -13.09 18.99
C ARG A 210 0.03 -13.16 18.84
N THR A 211 0.54 -12.99 17.62
CA THR A 211 1.98 -13.04 17.32
C THR A 211 2.68 -11.67 17.35
N TYR A 212 1.97 -10.62 17.69
CA TYR A 212 2.50 -9.25 17.66
C TYR A 212 3.74 -9.06 18.54
N ASP A 213 3.76 -9.62 19.75
CA ASP A 213 4.89 -9.48 20.66
C ASP A 213 6.18 -10.06 20.07
N HIS A 214 6.07 -11.05 19.19
CA HIS A 214 7.20 -11.65 18.50
C HIS A 214 7.84 -10.69 17.49
N ASP A 215 7.05 -9.78 16.93
CA ASP A 215 7.48 -8.81 15.92
C ASP A 215 7.68 -7.40 16.49
N TRP A 216 7.40 -7.19 17.76
CA TRP A 216 7.68 -5.94 18.46
C TRP A 216 9.13 -5.90 18.94
N GLY A 217 9.84 -4.83 18.64
CA GLY A 217 11.20 -4.65 19.09
C GLY A 217 11.87 -3.40 18.54
N VAL A 218 13.15 -3.26 18.85
CA VAL A 218 13.98 -2.13 18.39
C VAL A 218 14.75 -2.54 17.13
N TYR A 219 14.62 -1.73 16.08
CA TYR A 219 15.32 -1.91 14.82
C TYR A 219 15.79 -0.56 14.29
N TYR A 220 17.08 -0.42 14.09
CA TYR A 220 17.72 0.83 13.65
C TYR A 220 17.21 2.08 14.41
N GLY A 221 17.21 1.98 15.73
CA GLY A 221 16.85 3.09 16.62
C GLY A 221 15.36 3.33 16.83
N GLN A 222 14.50 2.55 16.22
CA GLN A 222 13.04 2.65 16.38
C GLN A 222 12.48 1.44 17.11
N GLU A 223 11.58 1.68 18.06
CA GLU A 223 10.82 0.63 18.75
C GLU A 223 9.41 0.58 18.16
N TYR A 224 9.06 -0.52 17.53
CA TYR A 224 7.79 -0.64 16.81
C TYR A 224 7.43 -2.08 16.49
N LEU A 225 6.20 -2.27 16.01
CA LEU A 225 5.71 -3.53 15.48
C LEU A 225 6.22 -3.69 14.04
N SER A 226 7.17 -4.59 13.86
CA SER A 226 7.94 -4.73 12.63
C SER A 226 7.24 -5.61 11.60
N PHE A 227 7.35 -5.20 10.36
CA PHE A 227 7.15 -5.97 9.15
C PHE A 227 8.15 -5.45 8.12
N GLY A 228 8.91 -6.33 7.47
CA GLY A 228 10.04 -5.91 6.65
C GLY A 228 9.71 -4.99 5.48
N PRO A 229 8.83 -5.42 4.54
CA PRO A 229 8.42 -4.59 3.40
C PRO A 229 7.55 -3.40 3.82
N LEU A 230 7.80 -2.21 3.27
CA LEU A 230 7.03 -1.02 3.64
C LEU A 230 5.55 -1.08 3.21
N PHE A 231 5.20 -1.85 2.19
CA PHE A 231 3.80 -1.95 1.77
C PHE A 231 2.88 -2.44 2.91
N GLY A 232 3.36 -3.32 3.77
CA GLY A 232 2.60 -3.83 4.92
C GLY A 232 2.26 -2.74 5.95
N HIS A 233 3.05 -1.67 5.98
CA HIS A 233 2.81 -0.48 6.81
C HIS A 233 1.98 0.59 6.11
N GLN A 234 1.64 0.40 4.84
CA GLN A 234 1.02 1.43 3.99
C GLN A 234 -0.41 1.10 3.58
N TYR A 235 -0.67 -0.11 3.07
CA TYR A 235 -1.90 -0.41 2.33
C TYR A 235 -3.17 -0.15 3.11
N SER A 236 -3.25 -0.58 4.37
CA SER A 236 -4.43 -0.32 5.21
C SER A 236 -4.64 1.18 5.46
N HIS A 237 -3.55 1.94 5.54
CA HIS A 237 -3.57 3.38 5.78
C HIS A 237 -3.99 4.21 4.56
N VAL A 238 -4.05 3.62 3.38
CA VAL A 238 -4.54 4.33 2.18
C VAL A 238 -5.98 4.79 2.38
N TRP A 239 -6.82 3.92 2.92
CA TRP A 239 -8.26 4.16 3.11
C TRP A 239 -8.65 4.48 4.54
N ILE A 240 -7.90 3.99 5.53
CA ILE A 240 -8.23 4.13 6.95
C ILE A 240 -7.24 5.07 7.62
N ASP A 241 -7.78 6.11 8.24
CA ASP A 241 -7.02 7.03 9.08
C ASP A 241 -6.86 6.42 10.48
N TYR A 242 -5.67 5.87 10.74
CA TYR A 242 -5.35 5.26 12.04
C TYR A 242 -4.82 6.25 13.06
N ARG A 243 -4.76 7.54 12.75
CA ARG A 243 -4.30 8.55 13.72
C ARG A 243 -5.29 8.64 14.88
N ASP A 244 -4.76 8.53 16.09
CA ASP A 244 -5.48 8.68 17.35
C ASP A 244 -6.54 7.60 17.61
N ILE A 245 -6.68 6.58 16.78
CA ILE A 245 -7.49 5.40 17.05
C ILE A 245 -6.60 4.23 17.43
N GLN A 246 -7.05 3.42 18.37
CA GLN A 246 -6.24 2.31 18.91
C GLN A 246 -7.10 1.08 19.13
N ASP A 247 -6.56 -0.07 18.74
CA ASP A 247 -7.02 -1.35 19.25
C ASP A 247 -6.41 -1.62 20.63
N GLN A 248 -6.73 -2.75 21.24
CA GLN A 248 -6.22 -3.09 22.57
C GLN A 248 -4.68 -3.12 22.59
N TYR A 249 -4.05 -3.74 21.60
CA TYR A 249 -2.59 -3.88 21.58
C TYR A 249 -1.90 -2.50 21.53
N MET A 250 -2.38 -1.59 20.70
CA MET A 250 -1.81 -0.26 20.56
C MET A 250 -2.08 0.61 21.79
N ARG A 251 -3.24 0.44 22.48
CA ARG A 251 -3.47 1.08 23.78
C ARG A 251 -2.46 0.63 24.84
N GLU A 252 -2.18 -0.66 24.88
CA GLU A 252 -1.18 -1.23 25.83
C GLU A 252 0.24 -0.74 25.52
N ARG A 253 0.55 -0.48 24.25
CA ARG A 253 1.86 0.04 23.82
C ARG A 253 1.96 1.57 23.88
N GLY A 254 0.84 2.26 24.03
CA GLY A 254 0.82 3.72 24.11
C GLY A 254 1.09 4.45 22.81
N ILE A 255 0.89 3.78 21.66
CA ILE A 255 1.01 4.35 20.31
C ILE A 255 -0.22 3.99 19.47
N ASP A 256 -0.28 4.50 18.26
CA ASP A 256 -1.22 4.04 17.23
C ASP A 256 -0.50 3.42 16.04
N TYR A 257 -1.25 2.84 15.11
CA TYR A 257 -0.67 2.24 13.90
C TYR A 257 -0.02 3.28 12.98
N PHE A 258 -0.48 4.52 13.01
CA PHE A 258 0.14 5.60 12.25
C PHE A 258 1.56 5.89 12.73
N LEU A 259 1.75 6.04 14.02
CA LEU A 259 3.08 6.22 14.62
C LEU A 259 3.96 4.99 14.39
N ASN A 260 3.38 3.79 14.43
CA ASN A 260 4.09 2.56 14.12
C ASN A 260 4.65 2.57 12.69
N SER A 261 3.84 2.95 11.71
CA SER A 261 4.27 3.08 10.31
C SER A 261 5.33 4.17 10.13
N ARG A 262 5.20 5.31 10.83
CA ARG A 262 6.23 6.35 10.84
C ARG A 262 7.59 5.78 11.31
N ARG A 263 7.58 5.02 12.39
CA ARG A 263 8.81 4.40 12.92
C ARG A 263 9.41 3.40 11.95
N ALA A 264 8.60 2.63 11.24
CA ALA A 264 9.07 1.74 10.19
C ALA A 264 9.77 2.49 9.05
N VAL A 265 9.23 3.62 8.62
CA VAL A 265 9.83 4.49 7.58
C VAL A 265 11.17 5.03 8.03
N LEU A 266 11.25 5.54 9.25
CA LEU A 266 12.50 6.04 9.81
C LEU A 266 13.55 4.94 9.95
N ALA A 267 13.15 3.73 10.34
CA ALA A 267 14.03 2.56 10.39
C ALA A 267 14.59 2.18 9.02
N HIS A 268 13.77 2.21 7.96
CA HIS A 268 14.23 1.97 6.58
C HIS A 268 15.27 2.98 6.13
N ARG A 269 15.07 4.25 6.45
CA ARG A 269 16.03 5.29 6.14
C ARG A 269 17.37 5.06 6.87
N GLU A 270 17.32 4.79 8.18
CA GLU A 270 18.51 4.52 8.98
C GLU A 270 19.23 3.24 8.51
N TYR A 271 18.49 2.21 8.11
CA TYR A 271 19.06 1.02 7.49
C TYR A 271 19.85 1.37 6.22
N ALA A 272 19.29 2.18 5.35
CA ALA A 272 19.97 2.61 4.12
C ALA A 272 21.21 3.47 4.40
N ILE A 273 21.17 4.35 5.41
CA ILE A 273 22.32 5.13 5.85
C ILE A 273 23.44 4.22 6.36
N ALA A 274 23.09 3.25 7.22
CA ALA A 274 24.05 2.26 7.73
C ALA A 274 24.58 1.34 6.62
N ASN A 275 23.73 1.00 5.67
CA ASN A 275 24.05 0.22 4.49
C ASN A 275 24.93 -1.01 4.78
N PRO A 276 24.46 -1.98 5.58
CA PRO A 276 25.32 -3.08 6.05
C PRO A 276 25.79 -3.99 4.92
N MET A 277 25.03 -4.05 3.82
CA MET A 277 25.40 -4.85 2.64
C MET A 277 26.22 -4.07 1.61
N LYS A 278 26.47 -2.80 1.84
CA LYS A 278 27.27 -1.90 0.99
C LYS A 278 26.74 -1.74 -0.43
N TRP A 279 25.41 -1.72 -0.58
CA TRP A 279 24.78 -1.44 -1.86
C TRP A 279 25.08 -0.04 -2.35
N LYS A 280 25.30 0.09 -3.65
CA LYS A 280 25.58 1.39 -4.26
C LYS A 280 24.41 2.34 -4.08
N ASP A 281 24.71 3.61 -3.81
CA ASP A 281 23.81 4.75 -3.71
C ASP A 281 22.87 4.76 -2.49
N TYR A 282 22.80 3.71 -1.69
CA TYR A 282 22.02 3.73 -0.44
C TYR A 282 22.48 4.87 0.46
N GLY A 283 21.56 5.61 1.02
CA GLY A 283 21.84 6.70 1.94
C GLY A 283 20.58 7.38 2.45
N GLU A 284 20.75 8.56 3.00
CA GLU A 284 19.67 9.31 3.65
C GLU A 284 18.51 9.68 2.71
N ASN A 285 18.75 9.80 1.40
CA ASN A 285 17.77 10.19 0.39
C ASN A 285 17.59 9.14 -0.71
N VAL A 286 18.18 7.95 -0.57
CA VAL A 286 17.97 6.81 -1.46
C VAL A 286 17.71 5.59 -0.59
N TRP A 287 16.45 5.27 -0.40
CA TRP A 287 15.99 4.19 0.46
C TRP A 287 14.56 3.78 0.10
N GLY A 288 14.16 2.62 0.55
CA GLY A 288 12.80 2.12 0.45
C GLY A 288 12.74 0.72 -0.14
N LEU A 289 12.43 -0.25 0.72
CA LEU A 289 12.32 -1.66 0.37
C LEU A 289 10.87 -2.12 0.47
N THR A 290 10.40 -2.77 -0.59
CA THR A 290 9.05 -3.33 -0.62
C THR A 290 8.96 -4.41 -1.71
N ALA A 291 7.78 -4.99 -1.91
CA ALA A 291 7.55 -5.86 -3.04
C ALA A 291 7.64 -5.08 -4.35
N GLY A 292 8.28 -5.64 -5.34
CA GLY A 292 8.41 -5.04 -6.64
C GLY A 292 9.30 -5.82 -7.60
N ASP A 293 9.43 -5.29 -8.80
CA ASP A 293 10.26 -5.89 -9.84
C ASP A 293 11.74 -5.87 -9.49
N GLY A 294 12.44 -6.84 -9.99
CA GLY A 294 13.90 -6.96 -9.96
C GLY A 294 14.42 -7.53 -11.26
N ALA A 295 15.74 -7.54 -11.41
CA ALA A 295 16.39 -7.84 -12.66
C ALA A 295 16.25 -9.31 -13.07
N GLN A 296 16.61 -10.22 -12.19
CA GLN A 296 16.61 -11.67 -12.47
C GLN A 296 16.88 -12.46 -11.18
N ASN A 297 16.37 -13.68 -11.10
CA ASN A 297 16.81 -14.65 -10.09
C ASN A 297 18.20 -15.17 -10.48
N THR A 298 19.22 -14.76 -9.74
CA THR A 298 20.60 -15.10 -10.03
C THR A 298 21.48 -14.90 -8.80
N ARG A 299 22.61 -15.56 -8.78
CA ARG A 299 23.68 -15.31 -7.82
C ARG A 299 24.87 -14.74 -8.58
N GLN A 300 25.42 -13.65 -8.10
CA GLN A 300 26.51 -12.92 -8.74
C GLN A 300 27.53 -12.48 -7.69
N LEU A 301 28.77 -12.26 -8.11
CA LEU A 301 29.77 -11.63 -7.27
C LEU A 301 29.55 -10.14 -7.20
N TYR A 302 29.42 -9.63 -5.98
CA TYR A 302 29.34 -8.22 -5.67
C TYR A 302 30.40 -7.89 -4.62
N ARG A 303 31.38 -7.03 -4.96
CA ARG A 303 32.51 -6.70 -4.10
C ARG A 303 33.22 -7.90 -3.50
N GLY A 304 33.39 -8.97 -4.30
CA GLY A 304 34.07 -10.18 -3.90
C GLY A 304 33.25 -11.19 -3.10
N GLU A 305 31.99 -10.88 -2.82
CA GLU A 305 31.06 -11.77 -2.13
C GLU A 305 29.93 -12.21 -3.05
N GLU A 306 29.52 -13.47 -2.93
CA GLU A 306 28.37 -13.96 -3.67
C GLU A 306 27.07 -13.42 -3.07
N ARG A 307 26.24 -12.79 -3.91
CA ARG A 307 24.96 -12.19 -3.53
C ARG A 307 23.82 -12.81 -4.33
N GLU A 308 22.68 -12.98 -3.68
CA GLU A 308 21.44 -13.38 -4.32
C GLU A 308 20.69 -12.13 -4.81
N PHE A 309 20.28 -12.18 -6.09
CA PHE A 309 19.36 -11.20 -6.68
C PHE A 309 18.08 -11.92 -7.10
N ARG A 310 16.97 -11.20 -7.08
CA ARG A 310 15.66 -11.74 -7.46
C ARG A 310 14.97 -10.83 -8.46
N HIS A 311 14.15 -11.44 -9.32
CA HIS A 311 13.17 -10.70 -10.11
C HIS A 311 12.06 -10.18 -9.19
N TYR A 312 10.78 -10.25 -9.53
CA TYR A 312 9.72 -9.81 -8.62
C TYR A 312 9.84 -10.54 -7.27
N SER A 313 9.97 -9.77 -6.21
CA SER A 313 10.10 -10.32 -4.86
C SER A 313 9.71 -9.29 -3.82
N SER A 314 9.34 -9.79 -2.64
CA SER A 314 9.15 -8.97 -1.46
C SER A 314 10.51 -8.66 -0.83
N ARG A 315 10.86 -7.37 -0.74
CA ARG A 315 12.08 -6.88 -0.11
C ARG A 315 11.74 -6.11 1.14
N GLY A 316 12.59 -6.16 2.14
CA GLY A 316 12.28 -5.51 3.39
C GLY A 316 13.48 -5.32 4.31
N ALA A 317 13.30 -4.42 5.27
CA ALA A 317 14.19 -4.17 6.38
C ALA A 317 13.37 -4.09 7.67
N GLY A 318 13.57 -5.05 8.56
CA GLY A 318 12.84 -5.20 9.82
C GLY A 318 13.51 -6.23 10.72
N LEU A 319 12.88 -6.52 11.85
CA LEU A 319 13.42 -7.48 12.83
C LEU A 319 13.51 -8.90 12.27
N ARG A 320 12.61 -9.27 11.37
CA ARG A 320 12.50 -10.62 10.82
C ARG A 320 12.22 -10.57 9.32
N GLU A 321 12.53 -11.64 8.60
CA GLU A 321 12.21 -11.84 7.19
C GLU A 321 12.71 -10.69 6.30
N ASN A 322 14.00 -10.43 6.38
CA ASN A 322 14.64 -9.39 5.59
C ASN A 322 15.27 -9.97 4.33
N PHE A 323 14.96 -9.37 3.20
CA PHE A 323 15.67 -9.60 1.96
C PHE A 323 16.00 -8.26 1.31
N ASP A 324 17.25 -8.06 0.96
CA ASP A 324 17.75 -6.85 0.32
C ASP A 324 18.82 -7.22 -0.71
N ASP A 325 18.50 -7.00 -1.98
CA ASP A 325 19.42 -7.26 -3.10
C ASP A 325 19.89 -5.98 -3.81
N GLY A 326 19.74 -4.84 -3.14
CA GLY A 326 20.12 -3.53 -3.70
C GLY A 326 19.03 -2.86 -4.52
N THR A 327 17.85 -3.48 -4.64
CA THR A 327 16.71 -2.92 -5.40
C THR A 327 15.90 -1.97 -4.52
N ILE A 328 15.76 -0.74 -4.98
CA ILE A 328 14.95 0.32 -4.35
C ILE A 328 13.66 0.51 -5.16
N ALA A 329 12.54 0.67 -4.46
CA ALA A 329 11.25 0.98 -5.06
C ALA A 329 10.80 2.40 -4.67
N PRO A 330 10.57 3.31 -5.64
CA PRO A 330 10.08 4.65 -5.34
C PRO A 330 8.80 4.67 -4.51
N THR A 331 7.88 3.74 -4.76
CA THR A 331 6.64 3.63 -3.99
C THR A 331 6.87 3.44 -2.50
N ALA A 332 7.90 2.69 -2.10
CA ALA A 332 8.21 2.46 -0.69
C ALA A 332 8.47 3.77 0.06
N ALA A 333 9.19 4.71 -0.57
CA ALA A 333 9.42 6.03 -0.01
C ALA A 333 8.20 6.94 -0.18
N ILE A 334 7.73 7.14 -1.41
CA ILE A 334 6.70 8.16 -1.74
C ILE A 334 5.36 7.85 -1.06
N ALA A 335 4.95 6.58 -1.05
CA ALA A 335 3.70 6.18 -0.38
C ALA A 335 3.77 6.26 1.15
N SER A 336 4.93 6.56 1.71
CA SER A 336 5.15 6.84 3.13
C SER A 336 5.06 8.32 3.50
N ILE A 337 4.69 9.19 2.56
CA ILE A 337 4.71 10.64 2.75
C ILE A 337 3.87 11.12 3.94
N VAL A 338 2.73 10.51 4.20
CA VAL A 338 1.87 10.89 5.33
C VAL A 338 2.54 10.62 6.67
N PHE A 339 3.38 9.59 6.75
CA PHE A 339 4.03 9.17 8.00
C PHE A 339 5.26 10.01 8.36
N ALA A 340 6.06 10.37 7.38
CA ALA A 340 7.34 11.05 7.59
C ALA A 340 7.70 11.97 6.41
N PRO A 341 6.90 13.03 6.17
CA PRO A 341 7.12 13.92 5.02
C PRO A 341 8.50 14.55 5.01
N GLU A 342 9.09 14.81 6.18
CA GLU A 342 10.40 15.43 6.35
C GLU A 342 11.57 14.60 5.78
N VAL A 343 11.40 13.29 5.66
CA VAL A 343 12.41 12.40 5.05
C VAL A 343 11.97 11.90 3.67
N VAL A 344 10.65 11.82 3.42
CA VAL A 344 10.09 11.33 2.15
C VAL A 344 10.21 12.36 1.04
N ILE A 345 9.92 13.64 1.32
CA ILE A 345 9.99 14.71 0.31
C ILE A 345 11.41 14.85 -0.23
N PRO A 346 12.46 14.99 0.61
CA PRO A 346 13.84 15.02 0.11
C PRO A 346 14.25 13.77 -0.66
N ALA A 347 13.83 12.58 -0.21
CA ALA A 347 14.14 11.33 -0.90
C ALA A 347 13.50 11.27 -2.28
N THR A 348 12.24 11.71 -2.40
CA THR A 348 11.52 11.77 -3.69
C THR A 348 12.22 12.71 -4.67
N GLU A 349 12.58 13.90 -4.22
CA GLU A 349 13.31 14.88 -5.03
C GLU A 349 14.69 14.35 -5.46
N GLU A 350 15.42 13.71 -4.57
CA GLU A 350 16.73 13.15 -4.88
C GLU A 350 16.64 11.98 -5.87
N MET A 351 15.70 11.06 -5.71
CA MET A 351 15.50 9.98 -6.68
C MET A 351 15.14 10.53 -8.07
N HIS A 352 14.29 11.55 -8.12
CA HIS A 352 13.95 12.23 -9.38
C HIS A 352 15.18 12.91 -10.00
N ARG A 353 15.97 13.62 -9.22
CA ARG A 353 17.17 14.32 -9.68
C ARG A 353 18.24 13.36 -10.22
N ARG A 354 18.51 12.27 -9.48
CA ARG A 354 19.61 11.35 -9.82
C ARG A 354 19.22 10.32 -10.88
N TYR A 355 17.99 9.85 -10.88
CA TYR A 355 17.56 8.73 -11.71
C TYR A 355 16.43 9.09 -12.68
N GLY A 356 15.92 10.31 -12.64
CA GLY A 356 14.72 10.72 -13.36
C GLY A 356 14.80 10.54 -14.88
N ASP A 357 15.98 10.68 -15.49
CA ASP A 357 16.16 10.55 -16.95
C ASP A 357 15.77 9.15 -17.48
N TYR A 358 15.79 8.13 -16.63
CA TYR A 358 15.47 6.75 -17.01
C TYR A 358 14.49 6.04 -16.08
N LEU A 359 14.20 6.61 -14.91
CA LEU A 359 13.26 6.05 -13.93
C LEU A 359 11.90 6.76 -13.93
N TYR A 360 11.81 7.97 -14.47
CA TYR A 360 10.61 8.80 -14.43
C TYR A 360 10.18 9.18 -15.86
N SER A 361 8.91 8.86 -16.21
CA SER A 361 8.42 9.05 -17.58
C SER A 361 6.89 9.27 -17.60
N SER A 362 6.19 8.73 -18.59
CA SER A 362 4.79 9.04 -18.93
C SER A 362 3.83 8.93 -17.74
N TYR A 363 3.99 7.92 -16.88
CA TYR A 363 3.12 7.66 -15.75
C TYR A 363 3.82 7.82 -14.40
N GLY A 364 4.84 8.67 -14.35
CA GLY A 364 5.60 8.91 -13.14
C GLY A 364 6.78 7.95 -12.98
N PHE A 365 7.02 7.50 -11.77
CA PHE A 365 8.11 6.59 -11.47
C PHE A 365 7.81 5.17 -11.94
N LEU A 366 8.77 4.57 -12.65
CA LEU A 366 8.80 3.12 -12.88
C LEU A 366 8.95 2.38 -11.55
N ASP A 367 8.68 1.08 -11.56
CA ASP A 367 8.48 0.30 -10.33
C ASP A 367 9.68 0.27 -9.40
N SER A 368 10.89 0.10 -9.95
CA SER A 368 12.08 -0.10 -9.14
C SER A 368 13.37 0.09 -9.93
N PHE A 369 14.48 0.17 -9.20
CA PHE A 369 15.82 0.29 -9.78
C PHE A 369 16.86 -0.31 -8.83
N ASN A 370 17.99 -0.76 -9.40
CA ASN A 370 19.09 -1.33 -8.63
C ASN A 370 20.44 -0.85 -9.18
N PRO A 371 21.02 0.21 -8.57
CA PRO A 371 22.32 0.74 -9.00
C PRO A 371 23.48 -0.24 -8.87
N SER A 372 23.33 -1.25 -8.01
CA SER A 372 24.36 -2.27 -7.76
C SER A 372 24.31 -3.44 -8.74
N PHE A 373 23.22 -3.60 -9.49
CA PHE A 373 23.07 -4.67 -10.46
C PHE A 373 23.59 -4.23 -11.84
N ASP A 374 24.77 -4.68 -12.17
CA ASP A 374 25.43 -4.38 -13.46
C ASP A 374 26.09 -5.65 -14.00
N TYR A 375 25.25 -6.60 -14.43
CA TYR A 375 25.68 -7.90 -14.94
C TYR A 375 25.06 -8.14 -16.29
N ASP A 376 25.89 -8.46 -17.29
CA ASP A 376 25.48 -8.79 -18.66
C ASP A 376 24.94 -10.23 -18.72
N ILE A 377 23.73 -10.40 -18.25
CA ILE A 377 22.99 -11.67 -18.23
C ILE A 377 21.57 -11.44 -18.78
N PRO A 378 20.86 -12.50 -19.19
CA PRO A 378 19.45 -12.36 -19.54
C PRO A 378 18.64 -11.83 -18.35
N LEU A 379 17.88 -10.77 -18.58
CA LEU A 379 17.03 -10.14 -17.57
C LEU A 379 15.61 -10.69 -17.65
N LYS A 380 14.95 -10.87 -16.51
CA LYS A 380 13.52 -11.22 -16.47
C LYS A 380 12.68 -10.06 -17.01
N THR A 381 13.03 -8.85 -16.62
CA THR A 381 12.37 -7.60 -17.03
C THR A 381 13.34 -6.43 -16.85
N GLY A 382 12.99 -5.28 -17.38
CA GLY A 382 13.80 -4.07 -17.26
C GLY A 382 15.01 -4.07 -18.18
N ARG A 383 15.93 -3.18 -17.90
CA ARG A 383 17.14 -2.98 -18.72
C ARG A 383 18.31 -2.48 -17.86
N LEU A 384 19.51 -2.72 -18.35
CA LEU A 384 20.70 -2.06 -17.82
C LEU A 384 20.85 -0.68 -18.46
N VAL A 385 21.11 0.32 -17.62
CA VAL A 385 21.45 1.68 -18.05
C VAL A 385 22.94 1.86 -17.81
N PRO A 386 23.75 2.18 -18.85
CA PRO A 386 25.20 2.27 -18.72
C PRO A 386 25.62 3.21 -17.57
N GLY A 387 26.44 2.69 -16.66
CA GLY A 387 26.93 3.41 -15.48
C GLY A 387 25.90 3.66 -14.37
N LYS A 388 24.65 3.15 -14.50
CA LYS A 388 23.55 3.38 -13.57
C LYS A 388 22.99 2.10 -12.95
N GLY A 389 23.21 0.95 -13.56
CA GLY A 389 22.68 -0.33 -13.14
C GLY A 389 21.35 -0.69 -13.79
N TRP A 390 20.58 -1.53 -13.12
CA TRP A 390 19.29 -2.00 -13.63
C TRP A 390 18.13 -1.05 -13.29
N VAL A 391 17.20 -0.91 -14.23
CA VAL A 391 15.97 -0.13 -14.07
C VAL A 391 14.79 -0.94 -14.59
N ALA A 392 13.68 -0.94 -13.85
CA ALA A 392 12.42 -1.56 -14.28
C ALA A 392 11.89 -0.89 -15.57
N SER A 393 11.16 -1.65 -16.36
CA SER A 393 10.49 -1.15 -17.57
C SER A 393 9.00 -0.97 -17.41
N ASP A 394 8.40 -1.48 -16.33
CA ASP A 394 6.97 -1.43 -16.06
C ASP A 394 6.61 -0.51 -14.90
N TYR A 395 5.40 0.06 -15.00
CA TYR A 395 4.63 0.56 -13.88
C TYR A 395 3.75 -0.59 -13.37
N ILE A 396 3.66 -0.77 -12.06
CA ILE A 396 2.80 -1.81 -11.45
C ILE A 396 1.69 -1.14 -10.67
N GLY A 397 0.43 -1.50 -10.94
CA GLY A 397 -0.74 -0.80 -10.43
C GLY A 397 -0.82 -0.78 -8.90
N ILE A 398 -0.51 -1.89 -8.24
CA ILE A 398 -0.54 -1.98 -6.77
C ILE A 398 0.52 -1.08 -6.12
N ASP A 399 1.57 -0.73 -6.83
CA ASP A 399 2.63 0.18 -6.36
C ASP A 399 2.33 1.65 -6.73
N GLN A 400 1.67 1.89 -7.85
CA GLN A 400 1.27 3.23 -8.28
C GLN A 400 0.10 3.79 -7.44
N GLY A 401 -0.84 2.94 -7.07
CA GLY A 401 -2.02 3.35 -6.29
C GLY A 401 -1.69 4.04 -4.98
N PRO A 402 -0.84 3.44 -4.12
CA PRO A 402 -0.45 4.07 -2.87
C PRO A 402 0.28 5.41 -3.03
N ILE A 403 1.07 5.58 -4.10
CA ILE A 403 1.72 6.87 -4.40
C ILE A 403 0.66 7.96 -4.54
N LEU A 404 -0.30 7.75 -5.43
CA LEU A 404 -1.35 8.74 -5.72
C LEU A 404 -2.23 9.00 -4.50
N ALA A 405 -2.73 7.95 -3.86
CA ALA A 405 -3.66 8.07 -2.75
C ALA A 405 -3.02 8.70 -1.51
N MET A 406 -1.76 8.37 -1.21
CA MET A 406 -1.09 8.92 -0.03
C MET A 406 -0.66 10.37 -0.22
N ILE A 407 -0.28 10.78 -1.43
CA ILE A 407 -0.06 12.20 -1.71
C ILE A 407 -1.38 12.98 -1.54
N ALA A 408 -2.50 12.45 -2.02
CA ALA A 408 -3.81 13.04 -1.82
C ALA A 408 -4.15 13.17 -0.32
N ASN A 409 -3.91 12.12 0.46
CA ASN A 409 -4.10 12.17 1.91
C ASN A 409 -3.19 13.20 2.59
N TYR A 410 -1.95 13.31 2.16
CA TYR A 410 -1.03 14.31 2.70
C TYR A 410 -1.48 15.74 2.40
N ARG A 411 -2.01 16.00 1.20
CA ARG A 411 -2.47 17.35 0.81
C ARG A 411 -3.67 17.84 1.63
N ASN A 412 -4.69 17.00 1.75
CA ASN A 412 -5.99 17.42 2.32
C ASN A 412 -6.79 16.26 2.93
N GLU A 413 -6.15 15.13 3.22
CA GLU A 413 -6.79 13.96 3.83
C GLU A 413 -7.97 13.40 3.00
N PHE A 414 -7.92 13.55 1.69
CA PHE A 414 -9.07 13.32 0.81
C PHE A 414 -9.63 11.91 0.93
N VAL A 415 -8.80 10.88 0.76
CA VAL A 415 -9.28 9.48 0.81
C VAL A 415 -9.79 9.14 2.20
N TRP A 416 -9.10 9.57 3.23
CA TRP A 416 -9.52 9.37 4.63
C TRP A 416 -10.85 10.04 4.94
N THR A 417 -11.03 11.28 4.51
CA THR A 417 -12.27 12.05 4.76
C THR A 417 -13.47 11.36 4.13
N VAL A 418 -13.34 10.91 2.89
CA VAL A 418 -14.40 10.18 2.20
C VAL A 418 -14.70 8.85 2.89
N MET A 419 -13.65 8.08 3.22
CA MET A 419 -13.81 6.74 3.77
C MET A 419 -14.36 6.72 5.20
N LYS A 420 -14.15 7.77 5.98
CA LYS A 420 -14.77 7.93 7.31
C LYS A 420 -16.30 7.95 7.26
N LYS A 421 -16.88 8.24 6.09
CA LYS A 421 -18.34 8.20 5.88
C LYS A 421 -18.87 6.76 5.67
N ASN A 422 -18.01 5.78 5.40
CA ASN A 422 -18.48 4.42 5.12
C ASN A 422 -18.78 3.67 6.42
N PRO A 423 -20.05 3.27 6.66
CA PRO A 423 -20.44 2.65 7.92
C PRO A 423 -19.85 1.24 8.11
N TYR A 424 -19.53 0.53 7.03
CA TYR A 424 -18.97 -0.81 7.12
C TYR A 424 -17.54 -0.80 7.66
N VAL A 425 -16.74 0.16 7.21
CA VAL A 425 -15.36 0.33 7.70
C VAL A 425 -15.37 0.73 9.18
N ARG A 426 -16.23 1.68 9.56
CA ARG A 426 -16.43 2.06 10.98
C ARG A 426 -16.80 0.85 11.83
N LYS A 427 -17.80 0.09 11.41
CA LYS A 427 -18.23 -1.12 12.12
C LYS A 427 -17.10 -2.13 12.26
N GLY A 428 -16.33 -2.35 11.20
CA GLY A 428 -15.18 -3.26 11.24
C GLY A 428 -14.13 -2.83 12.26
N LEU A 429 -13.81 -1.55 12.31
CA LEU A 429 -12.88 -0.99 13.30
C LEU A 429 -13.40 -1.15 14.72
N GLU A 430 -14.67 -0.85 14.96
CA GLU A 430 -15.31 -1.01 16.27
C GLU A 430 -15.30 -2.48 16.73
N GLN A 431 -15.63 -3.43 15.83
CA GLN A 431 -15.60 -4.87 16.10
C GLN A 431 -14.17 -5.39 16.37
N ALA A 432 -13.16 -4.77 15.78
CA ALA A 432 -11.76 -5.06 16.07
C ALA A 432 -11.28 -4.46 17.40
N GLY A 433 -12.11 -3.68 18.07
CA GLY A 433 -11.79 -3.05 19.36
C GLY A 433 -11.08 -1.71 19.25
N PHE A 434 -11.08 -1.08 18.07
CA PHE A 434 -10.58 0.29 17.91
C PHE A 434 -11.49 1.30 18.60
N ARG A 435 -10.87 2.26 19.27
CA ARG A 435 -11.53 3.37 19.99
C ARG A 435 -10.71 4.64 19.86
N GLY A 436 -11.35 5.77 20.15
CA GLY A 436 -10.70 7.07 20.20
C GLY A 436 -10.80 7.82 18.87
N GLY A 437 -10.13 8.97 18.79
CA GLY A 437 -10.05 9.81 17.60
C GLY A 437 -11.40 10.04 16.92
N TRP A 438 -11.44 9.85 15.61
CA TRP A 438 -12.64 10.06 14.81
C TRP A 438 -13.75 9.00 15.03
N LEU A 439 -13.45 7.90 15.75
CA LEU A 439 -14.45 6.88 16.12
C LEU A 439 -15.28 7.30 17.35
N THR A 440 -14.80 8.26 18.13
CA THR A 440 -15.52 8.76 19.30
C THR A 440 -16.75 9.57 18.84
N PRO A 441 -17.98 9.26 19.34
CA PRO A 441 -19.17 10.04 19.04
C PRO A 441 -18.99 11.51 19.46
N GLU A 442 -19.55 12.45 18.67
CA GLU A 442 -19.45 13.89 18.96
C GLU A 442 -20.02 14.24 20.35
N ASP A 443 -21.04 13.53 20.80
CA ASP A 443 -21.68 13.73 22.11
C ASP A 443 -20.78 13.31 23.29
N GLU A 444 -19.84 12.38 23.10
CA GLU A 444 -18.88 11.96 24.12
C GLU A 444 -17.62 12.83 24.14
N ALA A 445 -17.29 13.48 23.03
CA ALA A 445 -16.11 14.35 22.92
C ALA A 445 -16.20 15.60 23.80
N VAL A 446 -17.40 15.97 24.25
CA VAL A 446 -17.66 17.16 25.09
C VAL A 446 -17.42 16.89 26.60
N GLU A 447 -17.37 15.64 27.04
CA GLU A 447 -17.32 15.31 28.47
C GLU A 447 -15.93 15.02 29.06
N SER A 448 -14.84 15.05 28.30
CA SER A 448 -13.50 14.81 28.86
C SER A 448 -12.46 15.85 28.45
N PRO A 449 -12.36 16.96 29.20
CA PRO A 449 -11.30 17.95 28.98
C PRO A 449 -9.89 17.40 29.16
N GLN A 450 -9.70 16.33 29.92
CA GLN A 450 -8.39 15.72 30.16
C GLN A 450 -7.89 14.87 28.99
N SER A 451 -8.76 14.07 28.37
CA SER A 451 -8.37 13.27 27.20
C SER A 451 -8.00 14.15 25.98
N ASN A 452 -8.68 15.28 25.82
CA ASN A 452 -8.35 16.24 24.78
C ASN A 452 -7.03 16.98 25.03
N GLN A 453 -6.67 17.22 26.30
CA GLN A 453 -5.38 17.80 26.66
C GLN A 453 -4.21 16.81 26.47
N GLU A 454 -4.41 15.55 26.82
CA GLU A 454 -3.41 14.50 26.61
C GLU A 454 -3.22 14.18 25.13
N ALA A 455 -4.28 14.13 24.34
CA ALA A 455 -4.22 13.96 22.89
C ALA A 455 -3.58 15.18 22.20
N ALA A 456 -3.88 16.39 22.65
CA ALA A 456 -3.26 17.62 22.15
C ALA A 456 -1.78 17.71 22.55
N ALA A 457 -1.43 17.26 23.75
CA ALA A 457 -0.05 17.20 24.22
C ALA A 457 0.76 16.14 23.45
N ALA A 458 0.17 14.99 23.16
CA ALA A 458 0.79 13.95 22.32
C ALA A 458 0.99 14.41 20.87
N ARG A 459 0.02 15.15 20.31
CA ARG A 459 0.14 15.78 18.98
C ARG A 459 1.22 16.84 18.97
N ALA A 460 1.27 17.69 20.01
CA ALA A 460 2.31 18.71 20.15
C ALA A 460 3.69 18.11 20.32
N LEU A 461 3.81 17.00 21.06
CA LEU A 461 5.06 16.26 21.24
C LEU A 461 5.52 15.64 19.91
N GLY A 462 4.62 14.99 19.17
CA GLY A 462 4.91 14.44 17.84
C GLY A 462 5.30 15.51 16.83
N MET A 463 4.68 16.68 16.86
CA MET A 463 5.05 17.84 16.04
C MET A 463 6.38 18.45 16.48
N ALA A 464 6.68 18.48 17.77
CA ALA A 464 7.94 18.95 18.31
C ALA A 464 9.10 18.01 17.97
N GLU A 465 8.88 16.72 18.06
CA GLU A 465 9.84 15.69 17.63
C GLU A 465 10.10 15.75 16.13
N SER A 466 9.07 15.97 15.32
CA SER A 466 9.19 16.17 13.86
C SER A 466 9.98 17.44 13.54
N ARG A 467 9.76 18.54 14.26
CA ARG A 467 10.50 19.79 14.09
C ARG A 467 11.95 19.67 14.54
N ALA A 468 12.20 18.97 15.64
CA ALA A 468 13.53 18.72 16.14
C ALA A 468 14.34 17.83 15.19
N ALA A 469 13.74 16.77 14.65
CA ALA A 469 14.34 15.90 13.65
C ALA A 469 14.64 16.64 12.34
N ALA A 470 13.73 17.50 11.87
CA ALA A 470 13.93 18.33 10.68
C ALA A 470 15.06 19.35 10.90
N ALA A 471 15.12 19.98 12.07
CA ALA A 471 16.18 20.94 12.43
C ALA A 471 17.55 20.26 12.53
N GLU A 472 17.60 19.05 13.09
CA GLU A 472 18.82 18.25 13.18
C GLU A 472 19.31 17.79 11.80
N ALA A 473 18.39 17.39 10.91
CA ALA A 473 18.70 17.04 9.53
C ALA A 473 19.24 18.25 8.76
N GLN A 474 18.66 19.44 8.95
CA GLN A 474 19.09 20.68 8.33
C GLN A 474 20.46 21.12 8.85
N ALA A 475 20.70 21.01 10.16
CA ALA A 475 21.99 21.31 10.78
C ALA A 475 23.12 20.39 10.29
N LYS A 476 22.81 19.12 10.01
CA LYS A 476 23.76 18.17 9.40
C LYS A 476 24.07 18.50 7.94
N GLN A 477 23.14 19.09 7.20
CA GLN A 477 23.36 19.55 5.82
C GLN A 477 24.19 20.84 5.75
N GLU A 478 24.11 21.68 6.76
CA GLU A 478 24.82 22.97 6.84
C GLU A 478 26.24 22.84 7.42
N GLN A 479 26.66 21.68 7.90
CA GLN A 479 28.06 21.47 8.36
C GLN A 479 29.00 21.38 7.15
N PRO A 480 30.05 22.21 7.10
CA PRO A 480 31.03 22.18 6.01
C PRO A 480 31.79 20.85 6.02
N ALA A 481 32.07 20.35 4.81
CA ALA A 481 32.73 19.06 4.55
C ALA A 481 34.15 18.90 5.20
N SER A 482 34.63 19.87 5.93
CA SER A 482 35.97 19.90 6.53
C SER A 482 36.13 19.06 7.81
N ASN A 483 35.08 18.47 8.36
CA ASN A 483 35.15 17.67 9.59
C ASN A 483 34.97 16.16 9.38
N ARG A 484 35.15 15.64 8.16
CA ARG A 484 35.30 14.20 7.98
C ARG A 484 36.76 13.84 8.34
N ALA A 485 36.93 13.21 9.50
CA ALA A 485 38.21 12.71 9.95
C ALA A 485 38.86 11.82 8.87
N GLN A 486 40.07 12.16 8.48
CA GLN A 486 40.96 11.28 7.73
C GLN A 486 41.28 10.04 8.59
N PRO A 487 41.32 8.83 8.02
CA PRO A 487 41.82 7.68 8.76
C PRO A 487 43.31 7.90 9.10
N PRO A 488 43.77 7.41 10.26
CA PRO A 488 45.20 7.51 10.63
C PRO A 488 46.05 6.67 9.65
N PRO A 489 47.35 7.03 9.53
CA PRO A 489 48.27 6.46 8.54
C PRO A 489 48.55 4.98 8.70
#